data_e7bf5af1a226647a5405fd8324e3d3d7
#
_entry.id   e7bf5af1a226647a5405fd8324e3d3d7
#
_cell.length_a   1.000
_cell.length_b   1.000
_cell.length_c   1.000
_cell.angle_alpha   90.00
_cell.angle_beta   90.00
_cell.angle_gamma   90.00
#
_symmetry.space_group_name_H-M   'P 1'
#
loop_
_entity.id
_entity.type
_entity.pdbx_description
1 polymer ?
#
loop_
_entity_poly.entity_id
_entity_poly.type
_entity_poly.pdbx_seq_one_letter_code
_entity_poly.pdbx_strand_id
1 'polypeptide(L)'
;MTLLELFKLLRKHLALVVVLPVVLAIATAGFSWGLMQNQYTATVSVYVLTAKDDASSSSTTAYNDLTASQLMANDIATLAKSETVQKRTAEALGMSSLSGYKISVEAGTSTRVISISVTPCKPDAAAIVANEISTVLSTTAQSVMGVESVNVVDAAEVPTDPSGPPRAMYTAVAFLAGIFLAVAIVVVLDMLNTRVRNPEEAEELLGIPVIGRIPTIKG
;
A
#
# COMPACT_ATOMS: atom_id res chain seq x y z
N MET A 1 -21.93 -30.68 -5.83
CA MET A 1 -21.31 -30.15 -7.07
C MET A 1 -19.90 -30.67 -7.20
N THR A 2 -19.59 -31.40 -8.26
CA THR A 2 -18.24 -31.87 -8.56
C THR A 2 -17.44 -30.77 -9.30
N LEU A 3 -16.08 -30.80 -9.23
CA LEU A 3 -15.22 -29.86 -9.96
C LEU A 3 -15.50 -29.87 -11.48
N LEU A 4 -15.89 -31.02 -12.04
CA LEU A 4 -16.26 -31.14 -13.44
C LEU A 4 -17.57 -30.41 -13.79
N GLU A 5 -18.54 -30.42 -12.89
CA GLU A 5 -19.80 -29.70 -13.05
C GLU A 5 -19.55 -28.19 -13.02
N LEU A 6 -18.74 -27.71 -12.07
CA LEU A 6 -18.33 -26.31 -12.00
C LEU A 6 -17.65 -25.85 -13.30
N PHE A 7 -16.74 -26.66 -13.84
CA PHE A 7 -16.06 -26.33 -15.10
C PHE A 7 -17.02 -26.26 -16.30
N LYS A 8 -17.97 -27.20 -16.41
CA LYS A 8 -19.02 -27.18 -17.44
C LYS A 8 -19.91 -25.94 -17.29
N LEU A 9 -20.24 -25.56 -16.07
CA LEU A 9 -21.05 -24.39 -15.75
C LEU A 9 -20.35 -23.09 -16.14
N LEU A 10 -19.05 -22.95 -15.79
CA LEU A 10 -18.25 -21.79 -16.19
C LEU A 10 -18.16 -21.66 -17.72
N ARG A 11 -17.96 -22.80 -18.42
CA ARG A 11 -17.91 -22.82 -19.88
C ARG A 11 -19.24 -22.43 -20.51
N LYS A 12 -20.36 -22.74 -19.89
CA LYS A 12 -21.70 -22.34 -20.37
C LYS A 12 -21.92 -20.82 -20.25
N HIS A 13 -21.39 -20.20 -19.21
CA HIS A 13 -21.50 -18.77 -18.93
C HIS A 13 -20.18 -18.01 -19.15
N LEU A 14 -19.37 -18.49 -20.13
CA LEU A 14 -18.03 -17.97 -20.39
C LEU A 14 -18.04 -16.47 -20.70
N ALA A 15 -19.07 -15.97 -21.38
CA ALA A 15 -19.24 -14.54 -21.64
C ALA A 15 -19.31 -13.73 -20.33
N LEU A 16 -20.07 -14.19 -19.32
CA LEU A 16 -20.20 -13.51 -18.05
C LEU A 16 -18.90 -13.56 -17.25
N VAL A 17 -18.23 -14.74 -17.26
CA VAL A 17 -16.95 -14.96 -16.54
C VAL A 17 -15.81 -14.12 -17.13
N VAL A 18 -15.86 -13.78 -18.43
CA VAL A 18 -14.84 -12.94 -19.08
C VAL A 18 -15.22 -11.44 -19.04
N VAL A 19 -16.46 -11.13 -19.38
CA VAL A 19 -16.90 -9.73 -19.51
C VAL A 19 -16.91 -9.01 -18.16
N LEU A 20 -17.39 -9.65 -17.10
CA LEU A 20 -17.51 -8.98 -15.79
C LEU A 20 -16.15 -8.53 -15.22
N PRO A 21 -15.10 -9.37 -15.17
CA PRO A 21 -13.78 -8.93 -14.72
C PRO A 21 -13.18 -7.82 -15.60
N VAL A 22 -13.36 -7.92 -16.91
CA VAL A 22 -12.84 -6.92 -17.85
C VAL A 22 -13.54 -5.57 -17.64
N VAL A 23 -14.85 -5.55 -17.47
CA VAL A 23 -15.62 -4.31 -17.19
C VAL A 23 -15.17 -3.70 -15.87
N LEU A 24 -15.01 -4.50 -14.80
CA LEU A 24 -14.52 -4.01 -13.52
C LEU A 24 -13.08 -3.46 -13.62
N ALA A 25 -12.21 -4.14 -14.34
CA ALA A 25 -10.85 -3.66 -14.57
C ALA A 25 -10.82 -2.33 -15.35
N ILE A 26 -11.61 -2.20 -16.40
CA ILE A 26 -11.72 -0.96 -17.19
C ILE A 26 -12.31 0.16 -16.33
N ALA A 27 -13.36 -0.10 -15.57
CA ALA A 27 -13.96 0.89 -14.68
C ALA A 27 -12.98 1.37 -13.61
N THR A 28 -12.22 0.44 -12.98
CA THR A 28 -11.19 0.79 -11.99
C THR A 28 -10.02 1.54 -12.62
N ALA A 29 -9.59 1.15 -13.83
CA ALA A 29 -8.56 1.87 -14.55
C ALA A 29 -9.03 3.30 -14.87
N GLY A 30 -10.21 3.48 -15.43
CA GLY A 30 -10.78 4.80 -15.73
C GLY A 30 -10.90 5.68 -14.49
N PHE A 31 -11.39 5.13 -13.38
CA PHE A 31 -11.45 5.83 -12.10
C PHE A 31 -10.06 6.23 -11.58
N SER A 32 -9.09 5.30 -11.64
CA SER A 32 -7.74 5.54 -11.13
C SER A 32 -6.98 6.58 -11.95
N TRP A 33 -7.12 6.58 -13.27
CA TRP A 33 -6.46 7.60 -14.12
C TRP A 33 -7.20 8.92 -14.17
N GLY A 34 -8.55 8.93 -14.06
CA GLY A 34 -9.34 10.15 -14.16
C GLY A 34 -9.48 10.93 -12.85
N LEU A 35 -9.65 10.24 -11.71
CA LEU A 35 -9.99 10.87 -10.43
C LEU A 35 -8.84 10.89 -9.42
N MET A 36 -7.87 9.95 -9.49
CA MET A 36 -6.79 9.89 -8.51
C MET A 36 -5.62 10.80 -8.92
N GLN A 37 -5.25 11.73 -8.04
CA GLN A 37 -4.10 12.60 -8.22
C GLN A 37 -2.79 11.84 -8.07
N ASN A 38 -1.79 12.19 -8.88
CA ASN A 38 -0.44 11.68 -8.70
C ASN A 38 0.14 12.15 -7.37
N GLN A 39 0.88 11.27 -6.74
CA GLN A 39 1.64 11.56 -5.52
C GLN A 39 3.12 11.41 -5.82
N TYR A 40 3.92 12.28 -5.24
CA TYR A 40 5.36 12.32 -5.43
C TYR A 40 6.03 12.21 -4.07
N THR A 41 7.01 11.34 -3.95
CA THR A 41 7.72 11.14 -2.67
C THR A 41 9.15 11.61 -2.80
N ALA A 42 9.53 12.54 -1.93
CA ALA A 42 10.91 12.94 -1.74
C ALA A 42 11.39 12.43 -0.38
N THR A 43 12.62 11.96 -0.33
CA THR A 43 13.22 11.40 0.89
C THR A 43 14.50 12.14 1.21
N VAL A 44 14.64 12.58 2.46
CA VAL A 44 15.87 13.11 3.04
C VAL A 44 16.43 12.09 4.02
N SER A 45 17.73 11.87 3.98
CA SER A 45 18.44 10.99 4.91
C SER A 45 19.29 11.82 5.87
N VAL A 46 19.09 11.62 7.16
CA VAL A 46 19.86 12.31 8.21
C VAL A 46 20.61 11.31 9.07
N TYR A 47 21.81 11.68 9.49
CA TYR A 47 22.68 10.90 10.36
C TYR A 47 22.77 11.58 11.73
N VAL A 48 22.60 10.79 12.79
CA VAL A 48 22.64 11.26 14.16
C VAL A 48 24.04 11.06 14.74
N LEU A 49 24.66 12.16 15.19
CA LEU A 49 25.90 12.16 15.96
C LEU A 49 25.59 12.39 17.42
N THR A 50 25.95 11.43 18.24
CA THR A 50 25.93 11.56 19.71
C THR A 50 27.26 12.11 20.18
N ALA A 51 27.25 12.99 21.19
CA ALA A 51 28.48 13.46 21.83
C ALA A 51 29.30 12.27 22.32
N LYS A 52 30.56 12.22 21.93
CA LYS A 52 31.52 11.22 22.42
C LYS A 52 31.90 11.64 23.84
N ASP A 53 31.55 10.85 24.85
CA ASP A 53 32.23 10.93 26.12
C ASP A 53 33.67 10.45 25.91
N ASP A 54 34.65 11.33 26.11
CA ASP A 54 36.07 11.12 25.89
C ASP A 54 36.72 10.15 26.90
N ALA A 55 35.95 9.27 27.52
CA ALA A 55 36.44 8.37 28.55
C ALA A 55 36.40 6.88 28.13
N SER A 56 37.58 6.39 27.78
CA SER A 56 38.03 4.98 27.81
C SER A 56 37.43 4.00 26.79
N SER A 57 38.25 3.73 25.77
CA SER A 57 38.12 2.70 24.75
C SER A 57 38.28 1.27 25.29
N SER A 58 37.22 0.68 25.82
CA SER A 58 37.12 -0.78 25.97
C SER A 58 36.09 -1.30 24.92
N SER A 59 36.30 -2.51 24.41
CA SER A 59 35.44 -3.12 23.41
C SER A 59 33.97 -3.25 23.85
N THR A 60 33.71 -3.34 25.12
CA THR A 60 32.37 -3.38 25.73
C THR A 60 31.68 -2.04 25.65
N THR A 61 32.45 -0.93 25.75
CA THR A 61 31.94 0.44 25.62
C THR A 61 31.46 0.71 24.20
N ALA A 62 32.21 0.24 23.20
CA ALA A 62 31.84 0.45 21.78
C ALA A 62 30.51 -0.23 21.39
N TYR A 63 30.20 -1.40 21.95
CA TYR A 63 28.91 -2.06 21.71
C TYR A 63 27.74 -1.30 22.38
N ASN A 64 27.95 -0.84 23.60
CA ASN A 64 26.96 -0.08 24.35
C ASN A 64 26.70 1.28 23.67
N ASP A 65 27.73 1.94 23.15
CA ASP A 65 27.64 3.20 22.42
C ASP A 65 26.85 3.03 21.10
N LEU A 66 27.06 1.90 20.42
CA LEU A 66 26.30 1.59 19.20
C LEU A 66 24.80 1.40 19.52
N THR A 67 24.49 0.63 20.56
CA THR A 67 23.12 0.38 21.00
C THR A 67 22.44 1.67 21.48
N ALA A 68 23.13 2.48 22.28
CA ALA A 68 22.63 3.79 22.72
C ALA A 68 22.34 4.72 21.55
N SER A 69 23.23 4.72 20.56
CA SER A 69 23.05 5.55 19.35
C SER A 69 21.88 5.08 18.48
N GLN A 70 21.58 3.78 18.43
CA GLN A 70 20.40 3.25 17.74
C GLN A 70 19.11 3.63 18.47
N LEU A 71 19.09 3.56 19.79
CA LEU A 71 17.93 4.02 20.58
C LEU A 71 17.70 5.52 20.36
N MET A 72 18.75 6.33 20.37
CA MET A 72 18.65 7.75 20.06
C MET A 72 18.11 8.02 18.64
N ALA A 73 18.53 7.25 17.63
CA ALA A 73 17.99 7.38 16.29
C ALA A 73 16.48 7.08 16.25
N ASN A 74 16.01 6.09 17.00
CA ASN A 74 14.58 5.79 17.12
C ASN A 74 13.80 6.92 17.83
N ASP A 75 14.39 7.49 18.87
CA ASP A 75 13.79 8.61 19.61
C ASP A 75 13.67 9.86 18.71
N ILE A 76 14.72 10.14 17.93
CA ILE A 76 14.72 11.24 16.95
C ILE A 76 13.72 10.98 15.81
N ALA A 77 13.59 9.73 15.34
CA ALA A 77 12.59 9.36 14.36
C ALA A 77 11.15 9.55 14.91
N THR A 78 10.96 9.30 16.21
CA THR A 78 9.69 9.57 16.89
C THR A 78 9.44 11.07 17.02
N LEU A 79 10.49 11.84 17.37
CA LEU A 79 10.43 13.30 17.42
C LEU A 79 10.07 13.89 16.06
N ALA A 80 10.62 13.36 14.97
CA ALA A 80 10.31 13.81 13.62
C ALA A 80 8.83 13.62 13.22
N LYS A 81 8.15 12.64 13.81
CA LYS A 81 6.70 12.41 13.64
C LYS A 81 5.85 13.30 14.56
N SER A 82 6.46 13.98 15.52
CA SER A 82 5.74 14.76 16.52
C SER A 82 5.00 15.96 15.90
N GLU A 83 3.87 16.31 16.48
CA GLU A 83 3.10 17.49 16.09
C GLU A 83 3.91 18.77 16.20
N THR A 84 4.82 18.85 17.17
CA THR A 84 5.70 20.02 17.37
C THR A 84 6.61 20.27 16.18
N VAL A 85 7.27 19.22 15.66
CA VAL A 85 8.14 19.34 14.48
C VAL A 85 7.31 19.68 13.25
N GLN A 86 6.17 19.02 13.06
CA GLN A 86 5.28 19.29 11.92
C GLN A 86 4.75 20.74 11.94
N LYS A 87 4.35 21.23 13.10
CA LYS A 87 3.86 22.61 13.27
C LYS A 87 4.96 23.63 13.01
N ARG A 88 6.14 23.44 13.59
CA ARG A 88 7.29 24.33 13.36
C ARG A 88 7.71 24.34 11.88
N THR A 89 7.68 23.19 11.20
CA THR A 89 7.98 23.11 9.77
C THR A 89 6.91 23.86 8.96
N ALA A 90 5.62 23.70 9.30
CA ALA A 90 4.56 24.44 8.63
C ALA A 90 4.74 25.96 8.81
N GLU A 91 5.05 26.40 10.04
CA GLU A 91 5.33 27.81 10.36
C GLU A 91 6.53 28.36 9.57
N ALA A 92 7.64 27.59 9.49
CA ALA A 92 8.84 27.99 8.76
C ALA A 92 8.58 28.14 7.25
N LEU A 93 7.69 27.31 6.70
CA LEU A 93 7.28 27.37 5.29
C LEU A 93 6.11 28.35 5.04
N GLY A 94 5.62 29.04 6.06
CA GLY A 94 4.47 29.95 5.94
C GLY A 94 3.15 29.23 5.64
N MET A 95 3.05 27.93 5.97
CA MET A 95 1.85 27.11 5.77
C MET A 95 1.03 27.00 7.05
N SER A 96 -0.29 26.87 6.93
CA SER A 96 -1.17 26.70 8.08
C SER A 96 -1.08 25.31 8.70
N SER A 97 -0.76 24.29 7.92
CA SER A 97 -0.66 22.88 8.37
C SER A 97 0.00 22.00 7.32
N LEU A 98 0.61 20.90 7.77
CA LEU A 98 1.12 19.80 6.93
C LEU A 98 0.13 18.63 6.80
N SER A 99 -1.14 18.79 7.21
CA SER A 99 -2.13 17.71 7.20
C SER A 99 -2.41 17.09 5.82
N GLY A 100 -2.10 17.82 4.74
CA GLY A 100 -2.18 17.31 3.37
C GLY A 100 -0.95 16.53 2.88
N TYR A 101 0.08 16.39 3.73
CA TYR A 101 1.34 15.74 3.42
C TYR A 101 1.44 14.42 4.20
N LYS A 102 1.62 13.31 3.49
CA LYS A 102 1.90 12.04 4.15
C LYS A 102 3.39 12.00 4.51
N ILE A 103 3.69 12.08 5.81
CA ILE A 103 5.06 12.03 6.33
C ILE A 103 5.31 10.63 6.90
N SER A 104 6.34 9.96 6.39
CA SER A 104 6.85 8.68 6.89
C SER A 104 8.27 8.86 7.36
N VAL A 105 8.58 8.36 8.55
CA VAL A 105 9.93 8.41 9.12
C VAL A 105 10.33 7.01 9.52
N GLU A 106 11.47 6.56 9.01
CA GLU A 106 12.02 5.24 9.26
C GLU A 106 13.45 5.38 9.81
N ALA A 107 13.69 4.78 10.96
CA ALA A 107 15.04 4.62 11.48
C ALA A 107 15.59 3.25 11.07
N GLY A 108 16.81 3.22 10.60
CA GLY A 108 17.50 1.97 10.28
C GLY A 108 17.71 1.11 11.54
N THR A 109 17.38 -0.19 11.45
CA THR A 109 17.48 -1.12 12.61
C THR A 109 18.91 -1.36 13.09
N SER A 110 19.92 -1.11 12.24
CA SER A 110 21.35 -1.33 12.55
C SER A 110 22.23 -0.12 12.17
N THR A 111 21.61 1.01 11.85
CA THR A 111 22.31 2.24 11.44
C THR A 111 21.82 3.44 12.21
N ARG A 112 22.60 4.52 12.21
CA ARG A 112 22.22 5.83 12.79
C ARG A 112 21.56 6.74 11.75
N VAL A 113 21.16 6.18 10.61
CA VAL A 113 20.52 6.93 9.53
C VAL A 113 19.01 6.86 9.73
N ILE A 114 18.37 8.00 9.62
CA ILE A 114 16.93 8.18 9.65
C ILE A 114 16.52 8.70 8.27
N SER A 115 15.57 8.02 7.63
CA SER A 115 14.99 8.44 6.36
C SER A 115 13.63 9.09 6.62
N ILE A 116 13.46 10.31 6.15
CA ILE A 116 12.21 11.07 6.25
C ILE A 116 11.66 11.23 4.83
N SER A 117 10.52 10.61 4.56
CA SER A 117 9.83 10.64 3.28
C SER A 117 8.57 11.49 3.38
N VAL A 118 8.42 12.42 2.45
CA VAL A 118 7.25 13.31 2.36
C VAL A 118 6.56 13.10 1.02
N THR A 119 5.25 12.87 1.07
CA THR A 119 4.46 12.53 -0.12
C THR A 119 3.28 13.50 -0.28
N PRO A 120 3.43 14.58 -1.04
CA PRO A 120 2.35 15.46 -1.49
C PRO A 120 1.89 15.14 -2.92
N CYS A 121 0.95 15.96 -3.42
CA CYS A 121 0.53 15.92 -4.83
C CYS A 121 1.48 16.69 -5.77
N LYS A 122 2.33 17.58 -5.25
CA LYS A 122 3.25 18.42 -6.04
C LYS A 122 4.69 17.98 -5.80
N PRO A 123 5.50 17.72 -6.85
CA PRO A 123 6.86 17.23 -6.69
C PRO A 123 7.78 18.24 -5.97
N ASP A 124 7.70 19.53 -6.31
CA ASP A 124 8.53 20.56 -5.67
C ASP A 124 8.27 20.66 -4.16
N ALA A 125 7.00 20.56 -3.76
CA ALA A 125 6.62 20.62 -2.36
C ALA A 125 7.15 19.40 -1.57
N ALA A 126 7.35 18.23 -2.22
CA ALA A 126 7.91 17.06 -1.55
C ALA A 126 9.33 17.33 -1.06
N ALA A 127 10.20 17.82 -1.95
CA ALA A 127 11.59 18.11 -1.63
C ALA A 127 11.73 19.26 -0.62
N ILE A 128 10.99 20.36 -0.83
CA ILE A 128 11.05 21.54 0.06
C ILE A 128 10.64 21.14 1.49
N VAL A 129 9.51 20.46 1.64
CA VAL A 129 9.00 20.07 2.97
C VAL A 129 9.91 19.03 3.63
N ALA A 130 10.45 18.07 2.88
CA ALA A 130 11.34 17.05 3.43
C ALA A 130 12.64 17.69 3.98
N ASN A 131 13.25 18.59 3.21
CA ASN A 131 14.46 19.29 3.64
C ASN A 131 14.20 20.21 4.83
N GLU A 132 13.06 20.93 4.86
CA GLU A 132 12.70 21.78 5.99
C GLU A 132 12.43 20.96 7.27
N ILE A 133 11.75 19.80 7.16
CA ILE A 133 11.59 18.89 8.30
C ILE A 133 12.96 18.48 8.87
N SER A 134 13.94 18.20 8.02
CA SER A 134 15.28 17.81 8.49
C SER A 134 15.98 18.95 9.24
N THR A 135 15.81 20.20 8.81
CA THR A 135 16.36 21.38 9.43
C THR A 135 15.71 21.66 10.79
N VAL A 136 14.38 21.63 10.85
CA VAL A 136 13.60 21.80 12.09
C VAL A 136 13.88 20.65 13.07
N LEU A 137 14.00 19.42 12.55
CA LEU A 137 14.34 18.27 13.37
C LEU A 137 15.73 18.41 14.00
N SER A 138 16.74 18.82 13.22
CA SER A 138 18.10 19.04 13.73
C SER A 138 18.11 20.03 14.88
N THR A 139 17.49 21.19 14.72
CA THR A 139 17.43 22.22 15.76
C THR A 139 16.62 21.76 16.99
N THR A 140 15.53 21.04 16.76
CA THR A 140 14.68 20.54 17.86
C THR A 140 15.36 19.41 18.62
N ALA A 141 16.01 18.47 17.93
CA ALA A 141 16.73 17.37 18.57
C ALA A 141 17.91 17.87 19.43
N GLN A 142 18.66 18.86 18.93
CA GLN A 142 19.72 19.50 19.71
C GLN A 142 19.18 20.16 20.97
N SER A 143 18.06 20.88 20.88
CA SER A 143 17.47 21.61 22.03
C SER A 143 16.83 20.70 23.07
N VAL A 144 16.24 19.57 22.66
CA VAL A 144 15.44 18.69 23.53
C VAL A 144 16.26 17.52 24.04
N MET A 145 17.12 16.93 23.20
CA MET A 145 17.83 15.67 23.49
C MET A 145 19.32 15.89 23.77
N GLY A 146 19.85 17.10 23.54
CA GLY A 146 21.26 17.40 23.77
C GLY A 146 22.21 16.63 22.84
N VAL A 147 21.72 16.18 21.67
CA VAL A 147 22.57 15.54 20.64
C VAL A 147 23.57 16.57 20.08
N GLU A 148 24.77 16.11 19.73
CA GLU A 148 25.79 17.01 19.20
C GLU A 148 25.37 17.59 17.84
N SER A 149 24.93 16.74 16.92
CA SER A 149 24.39 17.17 15.64
C SER A 149 23.52 16.11 14.98
N VAL A 150 22.59 16.58 14.16
CA VAL A 150 21.85 15.79 13.19
C VAL A 150 22.21 16.33 11.81
N ASN A 151 23.00 15.57 11.07
CA ASN A 151 23.54 16.01 9.79
C ASN A 151 22.77 15.40 8.63
N VAL A 152 22.46 16.19 7.63
CA VAL A 152 21.90 15.71 6.37
C VAL A 152 22.97 14.96 5.60
N VAL A 153 22.72 13.70 5.28
CA VAL A 153 23.58 12.85 4.44
C VAL A 153 23.19 13.04 2.98
N ASP A 154 21.88 12.83 2.71
CA ASP A 154 21.31 13.00 1.38
C ASP A 154 20.14 13.99 1.48
N ALA A 155 20.25 15.11 0.80
CA ALA A 155 19.16 16.07 0.70
C ALA A 155 18.05 15.52 -0.22
N ALA A 156 16.81 15.85 0.10
CA ALA A 156 15.69 15.46 -0.75
C ALA A 156 15.75 16.21 -2.08
N GLU A 157 15.72 15.45 -3.17
CA GLU A 157 15.61 15.97 -4.53
C GLU A 157 14.17 15.98 -5.01
N VAL A 158 13.87 16.83 -5.99
CA VAL A 158 12.54 16.90 -6.60
C VAL A 158 12.28 15.62 -7.41
N PRO A 159 11.27 14.80 -7.04
CA PRO A 159 10.99 13.56 -7.74
C PRO A 159 10.45 13.83 -9.14
N THR A 160 11.00 13.14 -10.13
CA THR A 160 10.57 13.21 -11.54
C THR A 160 9.37 12.31 -11.81
N ASP A 161 9.30 11.16 -11.12
CA ASP A 161 8.27 10.15 -11.33
C ASP A 161 7.28 10.09 -10.16
N PRO A 162 5.98 9.86 -10.44
CA PRO A 162 4.99 9.70 -9.40
C PRO A 162 5.19 8.38 -8.66
N SER A 163 5.26 8.44 -7.33
CA SER A 163 5.37 7.28 -6.44
C SER A 163 4.02 6.58 -6.16
N GLY A 164 2.90 7.22 -6.49
CA GLY A 164 1.57 6.69 -6.24
C GLY A 164 0.48 7.41 -7.04
N PRO A 165 -0.72 6.87 -7.02
CA PRO A 165 -1.14 5.55 -6.54
C PRO A 165 -0.68 4.40 -7.45
N PRO A 166 -0.50 3.17 -6.96
CA PRO A 166 -0.10 2.00 -7.77
C PRO A 166 -1.27 1.51 -8.64
N ARG A 167 -1.54 2.20 -9.72
CA ARG A 167 -2.72 2.02 -10.58
C ARG A 167 -2.82 0.63 -11.18
N ALA A 168 -1.67 0.06 -11.60
CA ALA A 168 -1.62 -1.29 -12.12
C ALA A 168 -2.05 -2.34 -11.09
N MET A 169 -1.65 -2.15 -9.82
CA MET A 169 -2.05 -3.03 -8.73
C MET A 169 -3.55 -2.97 -8.46
N TYR A 170 -4.15 -1.77 -8.42
CA TYR A 170 -5.59 -1.61 -8.24
C TYR A 170 -6.39 -2.26 -9.36
N THR A 171 -5.95 -2.10 -10.60
CA THR A 171 -6.59 -2.74 -11.76
C THR A 171 -6.48 -4.26 -11.70
N ALA A 172 -5.32 -4.81 -11.31
CA ALA A 172 -5.12 -6.24 -11.16
C ALA A 172 -6.00 -6.82 -10.04
N VAL A 173 -6.08 -6.15 -8.89
CA VAL A 173 -6.95 -6.57 -7.77
C VAL A 173 -8.42 -6.54 -8.18
N ALA A 174 -8.86 -5.49 -8.87
CA ALA A 174 -10.24 -5.38 -9.36
C ALA A 174 -10.57 -6.48 -10.39
N PHE A 175 -9.64 -6.83 -11.25
CA PHE A 175 -9.79 -7.94 -12.20
C PHE A 175 -9.96 -9.28 -11.48
N LEU A 176 -9.12 -9.60 -10.49
CA LEU A 176 -9.23 -10.82 -9.69
C LEU A 176 -10.53 -10.87 -8.89
N ALA A 177 -10.91 -9.76 -8.26
CA ALA A 177 -12.20 -9.64 -7.57
C ALA A 177 -13.38 -9.85 -8.53
N GLY A 178 -13.26 -9.36 -9.76
CA GLY A 178 -14.22 -9.57 -10.83
C GLY A 178 -14.38 -11.04 -11.22
N ILE A 179 -13.30 -11.79 -11.32
CA ILE A 179 -13.34 -13.24 -11.57
C ILE A 179 -14.08 -13.94 -10.44
N PHE A 180 -13.72 -13.64 -9.19
CA PHE A 180 -14.37 -14.25 -8.03
C PHE A 180 -15.87 -13.96 -8.01
N LEU A 181 -16.25 -12.71 -8.26
CA LEU A 181 -17.65 -12.30 -8.32
C LEU A 181 -18.40 -12.97 -9.47
N ALA A 182 -17.78 -13.10 -10.65
CA ALA A 182 -18.35 -13.78 -11.79
C ALA A 182 -18.65 -15.26 -11.49
N VAL A 183 -17.71 -15.96 -10.87
CA VAL A 183 -17.89 -17.36 -10.45
C VAL A 183 -19.03 -17.47 -9.43
N ALA A 184 -19.05 -16.60 -8.42
CA ALA A 184 -20.13 -16.58 -7.42
C ALA A 184 -21.51 -16.37 -8.05
N ILE A 185 -21.63 -15.41 -8.97
CA ILE A 185 -22.89 -15.14 -9.68
C ILE A 185 -23.30 -16.35 -10.51
N VAL A 186 -22.38 -16.99 -11.24
CA VAL A 186 -22.70 -18.17 -12.05
C VAL A 186 -23.18 -19.34 -11.20
N VAL A 187 -22.56 -19.55 -10.03
CA VAL A 187 -23.01 -20.60 -9.07
C VAL A 187 -24.41 -20.29 -8.54
N VAL A 188 -24.66 -19.02 -8.13
CA VAL A 188 -25.98 -18.62 -7.64
C VAL A 188 -27.06 -18.75 -8.72
N LEU A 189 -26.76 -18.35 -9.96
CA LEU A 189 -27.69 -18.52 -11.10
C LEU A 189 -27.99 -20.00 -11.37
N ASP A 190 -27.04 -20.89 -11.17
CA ASP A 190 -27.25 -22.32 -11.31
C ASP A 190 -28.10 -22.91 -10.18
N MET A 191 -27.86 -22.46 -8.94
CA MET A 191 -28.67 -22.87 -7.78
C MET A 191 -30.14 -22.41 -7.88
N LEU A 192 -30.38 -21.24 -8.51
CA LEU A 192 -31.74 -20.73 -8.74
C LEU A 192 -32.42 -21.40 -9.94
N ASN A 193 -31.68 -22.15 -10.75
CA ASN A 193 -32.21 -22.82 -11.92
C ASN A 193 -32.75 -24.20 -11.58
N THR A 194 -34.04 -24.27 -11.34
CA THR A 194 -34.79 -25.49 -10.96
C THR A 194 -35.08 -26.43 -12.15
N ARG A 195 -34.44 -26.25 -13.32
CA ARG A 195 -34.65 -27.13 -14.46
C ARG A 195 -33.81 -28.40 -14.34
N VAL A 196 -34.48 -29.53 -14.32
CA VAL A 196 -33.84 -30.87 -14.42
C VAL A 196 -33.13 -30.99 -15.79
N ARG A 197 -31.83 -31.26 -15.78
CA ARG A 197 -30.98 -31.27 -16.99
C ARG A 197 -30.54 -32.62 -17.42
N ASN A 198 -30.43 -33.54 -16.47
CA ASN A 198 -29.94 -34.91 -16.72
C ASN A 198 -30.94 -35.94 -16.23
N PRO A 199 -31.01 -37.12 -16.87
CA PRO A 199 -31.86 -38.24 -16.41
C PRO A 199 -31.52 -38.64 -14.96
N GLU A 200 -30.26 -38.62 -14.59
CA GLU A 200 -29.79 -38.97 -13.25
C GLU A 200 -30.36 -38.03 -12.18
N GLU A 201 -30.45 -36.73 -12.49
CA GLU A 201 -31.04 -35.71 -11.61
C GLU A 201 -32.56 -35.92 -11.47
N ALA A 202 -33.20 -36.37 -12.55
CA ALA A 202 -34.64 -36.73 -12.51
C ALA A 202 -34.90 -37.98 -11.66
N GLU A 203 -34.03 -38.97 -11.74
CA GLU A 203 -34.09 -40.21 -10.91
C GLU A 203 -33.91 -39.88 -9.42
N GLU A 204 -32.92 -39.00 -9.13
CA GLU A 204 -32.64 -38.60 -7.75
C GLU A 204 -33.78 -37.76 -7.13
N LEU A 205 -34.41 -36.88 -7.89
CA LEU A 205 -35.52 -36.04 -7.45
C LEU A 205 -36.86 -36.78 -7.35
N LEU A 206 -37.14 -37.71 -8.25
CA LEU A 206 -38.43 -38.41 -8.35
C LEU A 206 -38.43 -39.81 -7.70
N GLY A 207 -37.24 -40.36 -7.42
CA GLY A 207 -37.08 -41.70 -6.84
C GLY A 207 -37.53 -42.84 -7.78
N ILE A 208 -37.65 -42.56 -9.09
CA ILE A 208 -38.11 -43.51 -10.11
C ILE A 208 -37.09 -43.57 -11.25
N PRO A 209 -36.73 -44.77 -11.80
CA PRO A 209 -35.78 -44.92 -12.89
C PRO A 209 -36.31 -44.31 -14.20
N VAL A 210 -35.46 -43.57 -14.90
CA VAL A 210 -35.78 -42.96 -16.22
C VAL A 210 -35.69 -44.04 -17.29
N ILE A 211 -36.85 -44.41 -17.86
CA ILE A 211 -36.99 -45.51 -18.85
C ILE A 211 -36.65 -45.06 -20.29
N GLY A 212 -36.57 -43.75 -20.56
CA GLY A 212 -36.25 -43.30 -21.92
C GLY A 212 -36.20 -41.77 -22.05
N ARG A 213 -35.52 -41.33 -23.12
CA ARG A 213 -35.35 -39.89 -23.43
C ARG A 213 -35.89 -39.62 -24.83
N ILE A 214 -36.82 -38.69 -24.94
CA ILE A 214 -37.37 -38.26 -26.23
C ILE A 214 -36.51 -37.08 -26.75
N PRO A 215 -35.82 -37.22 -27.89
CA PRO A 215 -35.03 -36.14 -28.44
C PRO A 215 -35.93 -35.00 -28.95
N THR A 216 -35.56 -33.77 -28.61
CA THR A 216 -36.23 -32.58 -29.19
C THR A 216 -35.78 -32.38 -30.61
N ILE A 217 -36.66 -32.47 -31.54
CA ILE A 217 -36.41 -32.13 -32.97
C ILE A 217 -36.51 -30.61 -33.07
N LYS A 218 -35.36 -29.96 -33.36
CA LYS A 218 -35.39 -28.55 -33.80
C LYS A 218 -35.94 -28.53 -35.24
N GLY A 219 -37.16 -28.01 -35.37
CA GLY A 219 -37.65 -27.56 -36.69
C GLY A 219 -36.98 -26.29 -37.13
#